data_711b67450a00addbb7b8de75fd94fd35
#
_entry.id   711b67450a00addbb7b8de75fd94fd35
#
_cell.length_a   1.000
_cell.length_b   1.000
_cell.length_c   1.000
_cell.angle_alpha   90.00
_cell.angle_beta   90.00
_cell.angle_gamma   90.00
#
_symmetry.space_group_name_H-M   'P 1'
#
loop_
_entity.id
_entity.type
_entity.pdbx_description
1 polymer ?
#
loop_
_entity_poly.entity_id
_entity_poly.type
_entity_poly.pdbx_seq_one_letter_code
_entity_poly.pdbx_strand_id
1 'polypeptide(L)'
;TPAQGSPIASYRVTANGSTYTKSSFTTGVIANSGGFSIVGKVTDKRGRSSSQTVTGSVLAYSAPQVTKLSVTRCNEDGTANDQGSHVKVVYSYTYTSLSKKNKLTLQIKYKETTASSYTVYNVYTDSNESPPKVDNSSYIFKADTGSSYNVQVYMKDNFKNITRSTSVSTGFTLMHWKANGRGMAVGKISEK
;
A
#
# COMPACT_ATOMS: atom_id res chain seq x y z
N THR A 1 15.41 -7.58 43.24
CA THR A 1 15.55 -7.52 44.71
C THR A 1 16.89 -6.90 45.07
N PRO A 2 16.95 -5.94 45.99
CA PRO A 2 18.20 -5.34 46.38
C PRO A 2 19.11 -6.36 47.09
N ALA A 3 20.36 -6.45 46.65
CA ALA A 3 21.32 -7.32 47.29
C ALA A 3 21.55 -6.87 48.74
N GLN A 4 21.68 -7.82 49.67
CA GLN A 4 21.96 -7.59 51.11
C GLN A 4 20.94 -6.69 51.84
N GLY A 5 19.66 -6.76 51.49
CA GLY A 5 18.56 -6.15 52.22
C GLY A 5 18.49 -4.62 52.22
N SER A 6 19.34 -3.89 51.45
CA SER A 6 19.25 -2.43 51.34
C SER A 6 18.07 -2.03 50.44
N PRO A 7 17.13 -1.17 50.89
CA PRO A 7 16.04 -0.72 50.08
C PRO A 7 16.50 0.09 48.84
N ILE A 8 15.73 0.06 47.75
CA ILE A 8 15.98 0.90 46.58
C ILE A 8 15.70 2.36 46.95
N ALA A 9 16.61 3.25 46.62
CA ALA A 9 16.52 4.69 46.80
C ALA A 9 15.96 5.37 45.53
N SER A 10 16.40 4.93 44.34
CA SER A 10 15.93 5.53 43.08
C SER A 10 16.03 4.58 41.89
N TYR A 11 15.19 4.87 40.91
CA TYR A 11 15.23 4.30 39.55
C TYR A 11 15.59 5.40 38.56
N ARG A 12 16.41 5.07 37.57
CA ARG A 12 16.66 5.92 36.41
C ARG A 12 16.70 5.05 35.18
N VAL A 13 15.81 5.33 34.22
CA VAL A 13 15.79 4.65 32.96
C VAL A 13 15.93 5.67 31.86
N THR A 14 16.88 5.45 30.96
CA THR A 14 17.05 6.26 29.74
C THR A 14 16.58 5.45 28.57
N ALA A 15 15.59 5.98 27.84
CA ALA A 15 15.01 5.36 26.66
C ALA A 15 14.58 6.44 25.68
N ASN A 16 14.87 6.27 24.38
CA ASN A 16 14.47 7.18 23.32
C ASN A 16 14.74 8.67 23.65
N GLY A 17 15.94 8.97 24.17
CA GLY A 17 16.35 10.33 24.55
C GLY A 17 15.70 10.90 25.83
N SER A 18 14.78 10.17 26.45
CA SER A 18 14.07 10.60 27.66
C SER A 18 14.56 9.83 28.91
N THR A 19 14.44 10.47 30.08
CA THR A 19 14.75 9.85 31.38
C THR A 19 13.46 9.64 32.19
N TYR A 20 13.29 8.45 32.73
CA TYR A 20 12.19 8.03 33.60
C TYR A 20 12.73 7.65 34.97
N THR A 21 12.01 8.01 36.05
CA THR A 21 12.43 7.80 37.43
C THR A 21 11.52 6.84 38.20
N LYS A 22 10.58 6.19 37.51
CA LYS A 22 9.67 5.20 38.11
C LYS A 22 10.14 3.78 37.79
N SER A 23 9.71 2.82 38.58
CA SER A 23 9.98 1.39 38.40
C SER A 23 9.23 0.81 37.18
N SER A 24 8.14 1.48 36.74
CA SER A 24 7.37 1.16 35.54
C SER A 24 7.13 2.43 34.75
N PHE A 25 7.27 2.37 33.43
CA PHE A 25 7.11 3.50 32.55
C PHE A 25 6.68 3.04 31.16
N THR A 26 6.11 3.95 30.39
CA THR A 26 5.83 3.76 28.98
C THR A 26 6.63 4.81 28.20
N THR A 27 7.37 4.39 27.20
CA THR A 27 8.04 5.33 26.29
C THR A 27 7.01 6.01 25.41
N GLY A 28 7.31 7.22 24.95
CA GLY A 28 6.61 7.81 23.79
C GLY A 28 6.87 7.00 22.50
N VAL A 29 6.28 7.47 21.41
CA VAL A 29 6.48 6.86 20.07
C VAL A 29 7.98 6.91 19.70
N ILE A 30 8.54 5.77 19.30
CA ILE A 30 9.89 5.69 18.74
C ILE A 30 9.77 6.05 17.26
N ALA A 31 10.08 7.30 16.90
CA ALA A 31 9.87 7.84 15.56
C ALA A 31 10.89 7.36 14.52
N ASN A 32 12.09 6.99 14.94
CA ASN A 32 13.18 6.59 14.04
C ASN A 32 13.27 5.07 13.93
N SER A 33 13.48 4.58 12.72
CA SER A 33 13.83 3.17 12.49
C SER A 33 15.31 2.91 12.86
N GLY A 34 15.63 1.65 13.11
CA GLY A 34 16.97 1.22 13.48
C GLY A 34 17.07 0.69 14.90
N GLY A 35 18.29 0.51 15.36
CA GLY A 35 18.56 0.02 16.70
C GLY A 35 18.22 1.05 17.79
N PHE A 36 17.68 0.59 18.90
CA PHE A 36 17.51 1.40 20.12
C PHE A 36 18.01 0.65 21.33
N SER A 37 18.35 1.39 22.37
CA SER A 37 18.74 0.84 23.67
C SER A 37 17.94 1.50 24.80
N ILE A 38 17.62 0.69 25.80
CA ILE A 38 17.05 1.15 27.07
C ILE A 38 18.04 0.81 28.14
N VAL A 39 18.50 1.81 28.89
CA VAL A 39 19.45 1.65 29.99
C VAL A 39 18.72 1.90 31.30
N GLY A 40 18.53 0.86 32.08
CA GLY A 40 17.98 0.93 33.43
C GLY A 40 19.08 0.96 34.49
N LYS A 41 18.99 1.90 35.41
CA LYS A 41 19.86 1.99 36.59
C LYS A 41 19.01 2.05 37.85
N VAL A 42 19.35 1.23 38.82
CA VAL A 42 18.79 1.30 40.18
C VAL A 42 19.90 1.68 41.18
N THR A 43 19.54 2.47 42.18
CA THR A 43 20.44 2.86 43.25
C THR A 43 19.80 2.54 44.60
N ASP A 44 20.53 1.92 45.52
CA ASP A 44 20.06 1.63 46.86
C ASP A 44 20.33 2.79 47.82
N LYS A 45 19.80 2.72 49.05
CA LYS A 45 19.99 3.75 50.07
C LYS A 45 21.43 3.87 50.58
N ARG A 46 22.31 2.94 50.26
CA ARG A 46 23.76 2.98 50.56
C ARG A 46 24.58 3.59 49.41
N GLY A 47 23.92 4.07 48.33
CA GLY A 47 24.57 4.66 47.16
C GLY A 47 25.13 3.66 46.15
N ARG A 48 24.95 2.35 46.35
CA ARG A 48 25.38 1.34 45.39
C ARG A 48 24.40 1.29 44.25
N SER A 49 24.89 1.12 43.02
CA SER A 49 24.06 1.09 41.85
C SER A 49 24.38 -0.12 40.97
N SER A 50 23.35 -0.57 40.26
CA SER A 50 23.44 -1.58 39.20
C SER A 50 22.70 -1.07 37.97
N SER A 51 23.18 -1.39 36.79
CA SER A 51 22.55 -1.02 35.54
C SER A 51 22.47 -2.22 34.60
N GLN A 52 21.44 -2.19 33.76
CA GLN A 52 21.23 -3.16 32.71
C GLN A 52 20.78 -2.44 31.43
N THR A 53 21.26 -2.94 30.31
CA THR A 53 20.88 -2.43 28.98
C THR A 53 20.06 -3.49 28.26
N VAL A 54 18.95 -3.06 27.70
CA VAL A 54 18.12 -3.86 26.78
C VAL A 54 18.17 -3.18 25.41
N THR A 55 18.43 -3.94 24.38
CA THR A 55 18.48 -3.46 22.98
C THR A 55 17.33 -4.03 22.18
N GLY A 56 16.91 -3.29 21.17
CA GLY A 56 15.89 -3.71 20.22
C GLY A 56 16.07 -3.00 18.88
N SER A 57 15.19 -3.26 17.94
CA SER A 57 15.16 -2.56 16.65
C SER A 57 13.75 -2.20 16.24
N VAL A 58 13.63 -1.03 15.63
CA VAL A 58 12.40 -0.55 14.99
C VAL A 58 12.55 -0.75 13.49
N LEU A 59 11.62 -1.47 12.86
CA LEU A 59 11.62 -1.70 11.43
C LEU A 59 11.22 -0.41 10.71
N ALA A 60 11.92 -0.09 9.61
CA ALA A 60 11.55 1.02 8.75
C ALA A 60 10.21 0.73 8.08
N TYR A 61 9.36 1.75 8.05
CA TYR A 61 8.06 1.68 7.41
C TYR A 61 7.91 2.77 6.35
N SER A 62 7.41 2.40 5.19
CA SER A 62 6.92 3.29 4.15
C SER A 62 5.49 2.92 3.81
N ALA A 63 4.63 3.93 3.65
CA ALA A 63 3.23 3.71 3.29
C ALA A 63 3.10 3.00 1.93
N PRO A 64 2.04 2.20 1.72
CA PRO A 64 1.80 1.54 0.45
C PRO A 64 1.63 2.58 -0.67
N GLN A 65 2.12 2.26 -1.87
CA GLN A 65 2.05 3.13 -3.04
C GLN A 65 1.68 2.33 -4.29
N VAL A 66 0.73 2.84 -5.07
CA VAL A 66 0.51 2.39 -6.45
C VAL A 66 1.42 3.22 -7.34
N THR A 67 2.51 2.64 -7.81
CA THR A 67 3.55 3.34 -8.59
C THR A 67 3.17 3.48 -10.05
N LYS A 68 2.37 2.56 -10.58
CA LYS A 68 1.82 2.59 -11.94
C LYS A 68 0.36 2.17 -11.95
N LEU A 69 -0.45 2.81 -12.77
CA LEU A 69 -1.78 2.39 -13.14
C LEU A 69 -2.06 2.87 -14.56
N SER A 70 -2.33 1.93 -15.45
CA SER A 70 -2.80 2.19 -16.81
C SER A 70 -3.91 1.22 -17.18
N VAL A 71 -4.82 1.67 -18.02
CA VAL A 71 -5.93 0.88 -18.54
C VAL A 71 -6.03 1.05 -20.04
N THR A 72 -6.29 -0.04 -20.73
CA THR A 72 -6.45 -0.05 -22.19
C THR A 72 -7.58 -0.99 -22.59
N ARG A 73 -8.28 -0.67 -23.67
CA ARG A 73 -9.19 -1.62 -24.32
C ARG A 73 -8.37 -2.75 -24.94
N CYS A 74 -8.91 -3.95 -24.88
CA CYS A 74 -8.22 -5.13 -25.41
C CYS A 74 -9.22 -6.22 -25.83
N ASN A 75 -8.72 -7.22 -26.54
CA ASN A 75 -9.38 -8.49 -26.73
C ASN A 75 -9.36 -9.32 -25.44
N GLU A 76 -10.02 -10.46 -25.42
CA GLU A 76 -10.07 -11.36 -24.26
C GLU A 76 -8.68 -11.90 -23.87
N ASP A 77 -7.78 -12.06 -24.85
CA ASP A 77 -6.40 -12.49 -24.64
C ASP A 77 -5.48 -11.37 -24.11
N GLY A 78 -5.99 -10.15 -23.95
CA GLY A 78 -5.24 -8.99 -23.48
C GLY A 78 -4.45 -8.26 -24.57
N THR A 79 -4.59 -8.64 -25.84
CA THR A 79 -4.03 -7.90 -26.98
C THR A 79 -4.75 -6.56 -27.12
N ALA A 80 -3.99 -5.47 -27.22
CA ALA A 80 -4.55 -4.12 -27.31
C ALA A 80 -5.48 -3.99 -28.53
N ASN A 81 -6.69 -3.50 -28.29
CA ASN A 81 -7.70 -3.25 -29.29
C ASN A 81 -8.65 -2.17 -28.79
N ASP A 82 -8.65 -1.00 -29.42
CA ASP A 82 -9.48 0.15 -29.01
C ASP A 82 -10.97 -0.15 -29.04
N GLN A 83 -11.41 -1.13 -29.85
CA GLN A 83 -12.78 -1.61 -29.91
C GLN A 83 -13.00 -2.95 -29.20
N GLY A 84 -12.04 -3.35 -28.38
CA GLY A 84 -12.09 -4.61 -27.65
C GLY A 84 -13.19 -4.63 -26.60
N SER A 85 -13.79 -5.81 -26.44
CA SER A 85 -14.84 -6.09 -25.44
C SER A 85 -14.29 -6.35 -24.03
N HIS A 86 -13.02 -6.09 -23.80
CA HIS A 86 -12.35 -6.23 -22.50
C HIS A 86 -11.52 -5.00 -22.20
N VAL A 87 -11.19 -4.85 -20.92
CA VAL A 87 -10.26 -3.82 -20.42
C VAL A 87 -9.14 -4.51 -19.65
N LYS A 88 -7.90 -4.19 -20.04
CA LYS A 88 -6.69 -4.61 -19.34
C LYS A 88 -6.23 -3.51 -18.41
N VAL A 89 -6.11 -3.84 -17.15
CA VAL A 89 -5.57 -3.00 -16.08
C VAL A 89 -4.13 -3.44 -15.85
N VAL A 90 -3.16 -2.55 -16.02
CA VAL A 90 -1.75 -2.79 -15.68
C VAL A 90 -1.38 -1.92 -14.50
N TYR A 91 -0.83 -2.53 -13.46
CA TYR A 91 -0.48 -1.83 -12.23
C TYR A 91 0.86 -2.29 -11.67
N SER A 92 1.49 -1.39 -10.93
CA SER A 92 2.68 -1.65 -10.14
C SER A 92 2.48 -1.06 -8.75
N TYR A 93 3.06 -1.70 -7.74
CA TYR A 93 2.96 -1.20 -6.37
C TYR A 93 4.20 -1.51 -5.53
N THR A 94 4.32 -0.79 -4.43
CA THR A 94 5.25 -1.08 -3.34
C THR A 94 4.55 -0.98 -1.99
N TYR A 95 4.95 -1.80 -1.03
CA TYR A 95 4.57 -1.68 0.37
C TYR A 95 5.66 -2.28 1.28
N THR A 96 5.63 -1.94 2.56
CA THR A 96 6.60 -2.46 3.53
C THR A 96 5.99 -3.60 4.33
N SER A 97 6.48 -4.84 4.14
CA SER A 97 5.95 -6.05 4.78
C SER A 97 6.28 -6.17 6.27
N LEU A 98 7.28 -5.40 6.77
CA LEU A 98 7.74 -5.45 8.16
C LEU A 98 8.04 -6.87 8.66
N SER A 99 8.79 -7.64 7.87
CA SER A 99 9.08 -9.06 8.14
C SER A 99 7.79 -9.89 8.29
N LYS A 100 6.84 -9.73 7.37
CA LYS A 100 5.51 -10.39 7.34
C LYS A 100 4.56 -10.00 8.47
N LYS A 101 4.86 -8.94 9.24
CA LYS A 101 3.96 -8.44 10.29
C LYS A 101 2.94 -7.42 9.78
N ASN A 102 3.18 -6.84 8.62
CA ASN A 102 2.28 -5.90 7.96
C ASN A 102 1.52 -6.63 6.85
N LYS A 103 0.21 -6.65 6.95
CA LYS A 103 -0.66 -7.33 6.01
C LYS A 103 -1.14 -6.38 4.92
N LEU A 104 -1.29 -6.89 3.72
CA LEU A 104 -1.75 -6.14 2.56
C LEU A 104 -3.12 -6.61 2.09
N THR A 105 -4.03 -5.67 1.88
CA THR A 105 -5.21 -5.82 1.05
C THR A 105 -4.99 -5.02 -0.23
N LEU A 106 -5.10 -5.69 -1.37
CA LEU A 106 -5.00 -5.10 -2.70
C LEU A 106 -6.23 -5.48 -3.52
N GLN A 107 -6.94 -4.49 -4.02
CA GLN A 107 -8.16 -4.66 -4.79
C GLN A 107 -8.10 -3.86 -6.09
N ILE A 108 -8.57 -4.47 -7.16
CA ILE A 108 -8.93 -3.79 -8.40
C ILE A 108 -10.44 -3.60 -8.38
N LYS A 109 -10.87 -2.35 -8.49
CA LYS A 109 -12.29 -1.95 -8.50
C LYS A 109 -12.60 -1.31 -9.83
N TYR A 110 -13.70 -1.71 -10.44
CA TYR A 110 -14.14 -1.12 -11.70
C TYR A 110 -15.66 -1.00 -11.75
N LYS A 111 -16.13 -0.02 -12.49
CA LYS A 111 -17.55 0.20 -12.75
C LYS A 111 -17.73 0.96 -14.05
N GLU A 112 -18.87 0.82 -14.69
CA GLU A 112 -19.30 1.78 -15.70
C GLU A 112 -19.37 3.19 -15.08
N THR A 113 -19.06 4.20 -15.86
CA THR A 113 -19.04 5.59 -15.36
C THR A 113 -20.40 6.00 -14.79
N THR A 114 -21.49 5.48 -15.36
CA THR A 114 -22.87 5.73 -14.94
C THR A 114 -23.33 4.87 -13.77
N ALA A 115 -22.64 3.77 -13.46
CA ALA A 115 -23.03 2.86 -12.38
C ALA A 115 -22.73 3.48 -10.99
N SER A 116 -23.58 3.17 -10.01
CA SER A 116 -23.41 3.65 -8.63
C SER A 116 -22.38 2.88 -7.83
N SER A 117 -22.17 1.58 -8.11
CA SER A 117 -21.32 0.68 -7.34
C SER A 117 -20.17 0.10 -8.15
N TYR A 118 -19.07 -0.22 -7.46
CA TYR A 118 -17.91 -0.88 -8.04
C TYR A 118 -18.03 -2.40 -7.94
N THR A 119 -17.64 -3.08 -9.01
CA THR A 119 -17.23 -4.49 -8.94
C THR A 119 -15.83 -4.56 -8.37
N VAL A 120 -15.59 -5.51 -7.45
CA VAL A 120 -14.32 -5.65 -6.73
C VAL A 120 -13.68 -6.98 -7.06
N TYR A 121 -12.43 -6.94 -7.53
CA TYR A 121 -11.56 -8.10 -7.64
C TYR A 121 -10.48 -8.02 -6.58
N ASN A 122 -10.43 -9.02 -5.69
CA ASN A 122 -9.44 -9.11 -4.63
C ASN A 122 -8.18 -9.81 -5.15
N VAL A 123 -7.07 -9.08 -5.24
CA VAL A 123 -5.74 -9.64 -5.53
C VAL A 123 -5.15 -10.23 -4.26
N TYR A 124 -5.19 -9.46 -3.17
CA TYR A 124 -4.81 -9.90 -1.82
C TYR A 124 -5.85 -9.42 -0.82
N THR A 125 -6.16 -10.27 0.16
CA THR A 125 -7.05 -9.93 1.28
C THR A 125 -6.33 -10.21 2.58
N ASP A 126 -5.95 -9.16 3.29
CA ASP A 126 -5.28 -9.21 4.60
C ASP A 126 -4.10 -10.21 4.63
N SER A 127 -3.29 -10.19 3.55
CA SER A 127 -2.22 -11.15 3.30
C SER A 127 -0.88 -10.63 3.82
N ASN A 128 -0.16 -11.45 4.58
CA ASN A 128 1.21 -11.21 4.99
C ASN A 128 2.26 -11.87 4.04
N GLU A 129 1.80 -12.63 3.06
CA GLU A 129 2.64 -13.28 2.05
C GLU A 129 2.72 -12.49 0.72
N SER A 130 2.11 -11.31 0.66
CA SER A 130 2.17 -10.46 -0.52
C SER A 130 3.60 -10.01 -0.80
N PRO A 131 4.06 -10.02 -2.06
CA PRO A 131 5.37 -9.49 -2.40
C PRO A 131 5.42 -7.98 -2.10
N PRO A 132 6.55 -7.47 -1.52
CA PRO A 132 6.68 -6.06 -1.15
C PRO A 132 6.72 -5.10 -2.34
N LYS A 133 6.97 -5.64 -3.54
CA LYS A 133 6.97 -4.91 -4.81
C LYS A 133 6.45 -5.80 -5.91
N VAL A 134 5.60 -5.24 -6.77
CA VAL A 134 5.16 -5.86 -8.02
C VAL A 134 5.25 -4.85 -9.13
N ASP A 135 5.82 -5.25 -10.26
CA ASP A 135 5.95 -4.43 -11.45
C ASP A 135 5.12 -5.03 -12.60
N ASN A 136 4.28 -4.17 -13.22
CA ASN A 136 3.49 -4.49 -14.42
C ASN A 136 2.59 -5.74 -14.30
N SER A 137 2.03 -6.00 -13.14
CA SER A 137 0.97 -7.00 -13.00
C SER A 137 -0.27 -6.57 -13.77
N SER A 138 -1.06 -7.51 -14.23
CA SER A 138 -2.26 -7.20 -15.01
C SER A 138 -3.48 -7.98 -14.57
N TYR A 139 -4.64 -7.37 -14.80
CA TYR A 139 -5.96 -7.96 -14.65
C TYR A 139 -6.82 -7.56 -15.85
N ILE A 140 -7.60 -8.50 -16.37
CA ILE A 140 -8.48 -8.27 -17.51
C ILE A 140 -9.91 -8.54 -17.08
N PHE A 141 -10.83 -7.64 -17.43
CA PHE A 141 -12.26 -7.84 -17.21
C PHE A 141 -13.06 -7.54 -18.48
N LYS A 142 -14.20 -8.21 -18.61
CA LYS A 142 -15.15 -7.98 -19.70
C LYS A 142 -15.81 -6.61 -19.54
N ALA A 143 -15.88 -5.85 -20.61
CA ALA A 143 -16.40 -4.49 -20.63
C ALA A 143 -17.24 -4.25 -21.90
N ASP A 144 -18.39 -3.62 -21.74
CA ASP A 144 -19.21 -3.20 -22.88
C ASP A 144 -18.46 -2.14 -23.71
N THR A 145 -18.47 -2.28 -25.02
CA THR A 145 -17.81 -1.36 -25.96
C THR A 145 -18.47 0.02 -26.02
N GLY A 146 -19.77 0.08 -25.75
CA GLY A 146 -20.56 1.31 -25.69
C GLY A 146 -20.43 2.08 -24.37
N SER A 147 -19.78 1.50 -23.35
CA SER A 147 -19.66 2.09 -22.02
C SER A 147 -18.23 2.53 -21.71
N SER A 148 -18.07 3.61 -20.98
CA SER A 148 -16.81 4.02 -20.36
C SER A 148 -16.73 3.49 -18.93
N TYR A 149 -15.51 3.21 -18.47
CA TYR A 149 -15.29 2.62 -17.14
C TYR A 149 -14.35 3.44 -16.29
N ASN A 150 -14.70 3.58 -15.01
CA ASN A 150 -13.80 4.04 -13.96
C ASN A 150 -13.12 2.83 -13.33
N VAL A 151 -11.81 2.89 -13.19
CA VAL A 151 -10.98 1.83 -12.61
C VAL A 151 -10.16 2.38 -11.47
N GLN A 152 -10.09 1.64 -10.38
CA GLN A 152 -9.32 1.98 -9.19
C GLN A 152 -8.45 0.81 -8.76
N VAL A 153 -7.24 1.11 -8.31
CA VAL A 153 -6.43 0.21 -7.50
C VAL A 153 -6.45 0.74 -6.07
N TYR A 154 -7.02 -0.05 -5.19
CA TYR A 154 -7.08 0.22 -3.75
C TYR A 154 -6.08 -0.65 -3.03
N MET A 155 -5.26 -0.04 -2.21
CA MET A 155 -4.33 -0.71 -1.30
C MET A 155 -4.58 -0.27 0.13
N LYS A 156 -4.49 -1.21 1.05
CA LYS A 156 -4.54 -0.97 2.50
C LYS A 156 -3.55 -1.90 3.18
N ASP A 157 -2.74 -1.36 4.05
CA ASP A 157 -1.97 -2.13 5.03
C ASP A 157 -2.49 -1.88 6.46
N ASN A 158 -1.77 -2.36 7.48
CA ASN A 158 -2.17 -2.19 8.89
C ASN A 158 -2.19 -0.72 9.34
N PHE A 159 -1.57 0.20 8.61
CA PHE A 159 -1.33 1.58 9.03
C PHE A 159 -1.99 2.62 8.12
N LYS A 160 -2.03 2.36 6.81
CA LYS A 160 -2.47 3.32 5.78
C LYS A 160 -3.25 2.64 4.67
N ASN A 161 -4.06 3.45 3.99
CA ASN A 161 -4.68 3.05 2.72
C ASN A 161 -4.42 4.11 1.66
N ILE A 162 -4.48 3.69 0.40
CA ILE A 162 -4.36 4.53 -0.78
C ILE A 162 -5.28 4.01 -1.88
N THR A 163 -5.79 4.92 -2.69
CA THR A 163 -6.54 4.61 -3.92
C THR A 163 -5.93 5.41 -5.06
N ARG A 164 -5.65 4.75 -6.18
CA ARG A 164 -5.30 5.40 -7.44
C ARG A 164 -6.37 5.08 -8.48
N SER A 165 -6.88 6.09 -9.17
CA SER A 165 -7.98 5.98 -10.11
C SER A 165 -7.56 6.39 -11.51
N THR A 166 -8.20 5.79 -12.50
CA THR A 166 -8.10 6.15 -13.91
C THR A 166 -9.41 5.78 -14.60
N SER A 167 -9.55 6.11 -15.86
CA SER A 167 -10.71 5.74 -16.66
C SER A 167 -10.29 5.24 -18.03
N VAL A 168 -11.16 4.47 -18.65
CA VAL A 168 -11.08 4.07 -20.06
C VAL A 168 -12.37 4.48 -20.77
N SER A 169 -12.23 5.06 -21.95
CA SER A 169 -13.35 5.49 -22.79
C SER A 169 -14.08 4.32 -23.44
N THR A 170 -15.19 4.61 -24.10
CA THR A 170 -15.92 3.66 -24.95
C THR A 170 -15.00 3.11 -26.03
N GLY A 171 -15.27 1.89 -26.47
CA GLY A 171 -14.65 1.31 -27.66
C GLY A 171 -15.29 1.78 -28.96
N PHE A 172 -16.36 2.57 -28.84
CA PHE A 172 -17.10 3.05 -30.00
C PHE A 172 -16.51 4.34 -30.55
N THR A 173 -16.17 4.38 -31.83
CA THR A 173 -15.72 5.57 -32.53
C THR A 173 -16.93 6.30 -33.12
N LEU A 174 -17.29 7.44 -32.50
CA LEU A 174 -18.41 8.24 -33.00
C LEU A 174 -18.13 8.85 -34.37
N MET A 175 -16.89 9.31 -34.58
CA MET A 175 -16.45 9.92 -35.84
C MET A 175 -15.02 9.51 -36.16
N HIS A 176 -14.77 9.07 -37.38
CA HIS A 176 -13.45 8.70 -37.86
C HIS A 176 -13.13 9.42 -39.18
N TRP A 177 -11.96 10.07 -39.24
CA TRP A 177 -11.41 10.67 -40.45
C TRP A 177 -10.34 9.77 -41.04
N LYS A 178 -10.38 9.51 -42.34
CA LYS A 178 -9.27 8.82 -43.00
C LYS A 178 -7.96 9.62 -42.87
N ALA A 179 -6.86 8.92 -42.71
CA ALA A 179 -5.53 9.55 -42.58
C ALA A 179 -5.13 10.39 -43.81
N ASN A 180 -5.70 10.08 -45.00
CA ASN A 180 -5.48 10.84 -46.22
C ASN A 180 -6.41 12.07 -46.37
N GLY A 181 -7.22 12.38 -45.37
CA GLY A 181 -8.19 13.49 -45.38
C GLY A 181 -9.38 13.34 -46.28
N ARG A 182 -9.53 12.21 -46.99
CA ARG A 182 -10.58 11.97 -48.00
C ARG A 182 -11.65 10.99 -47.51
N GLY A 183 -12.24 11.25 -46.40
CA GLY A 183 -13.36 10.43 -45.93
C GLY A 183 -13.60 10.55 -44.45
N MET A 184 -14.85 10.51 -44.10
CA MET A 184 -15.35 10.54 -42.74
C MET A 184 -16.38 9.42 -42.59
N ALA A 185 -16.36 8.76 -41.43
CA ALA A 185 -17.42 7.85 -41.02
C ALA A 185 -17.99 8.27 -39.67
N VAL A 186 -19.28 8.12 -39.48
CA VAL A 186 -19.98 8.36 -38.22
C VAL A 186 -20.50 7.02 -37.73
N GLY A 187 -20.22 6.66 -36.49
CA GLY A 187 -20.63 5.41 -35.89
C GLY A 187 -19.87 4.16 -36.35
N LYS A 188 -18.84 4.29 -37.17
CA LYS A 188 -17.93 3.22 -37.59
C LYS A 188 -16.59 3.76 -38.06
N ILE A 189 -15.57 2.89 -38.11
CA ILE A 189 -14.30 3.24 -38.76
C ILE A 189 -14.54 3.29 -40.28
N SER A 190 -14.01 4.31 -40.93
CA SER A 190 -14.09 4.41 -42.40
C SER A 190 -13.23 3.31 -43.03
N GLU A 191 -13.81 2.54 -43.96
CA GLU A 191 -13.10 1.50 -44.71
C GLU A 191 -12.01 2.11 -45.61
N LYS A 192 -10.98 1.30 -45.90
CA LYS A 192 -9.85 1.70 -46.76
C LYS A 192 -10.28 1.96 -48.19
#